data_561f329e4999d9d5101d6cca2a03ce6d
#
_entry.id   561f329e4999d9d5101d6cca2a03ce6d
#
_cell.length_a   1.000
_cell.length_b   1.000
_cell.length_c   1.000
_cell.angle_alpha   90.00
_cell.angle_beta   90.00
_cell.angle_gamma   90.00
#
_symmetry.space_group_name_H-M   'P 1'
#
loop_
_entity.id
_entity.type
_entity.pdbx_description
1 polymer ?
#
loop_
_entity_poly.entity_id
_entity_poly.type
_entity_poly.pdbx_seq_one_letter_code
_entity_poly.pdbx_strand_id
1 'polypeptide(L)'
;LDEKYQLYLQLGDDIHRKLERVLSPNGRIAENAEIFLGYGVQEDNIAVLWDVIAAGYQNLENAGKLNDMTEIFNYLFEVHKIISFKKITYTMPEIGEEFDERKHSRASGSDATGEIVKVILPGFKIGNNIQKKALVYVK
;
A
#
# COMPACT_ATOMS: atom_id res chain seq x y z
N LEU A 1 -3.96 -12.70 11.94
CA LEU A 1 -4.95 -11.62 12.00
C LEU A 1 -4.76 -10.74 13.25
N ASP A 2 -4.71 -11.32 14.43
CA ASP A 2 -4.60 -10.55 15.68
C ASP A 2 -3.32 -9.71 15.72
N GLU A 3 -2.20 -10.26 15.28
CA GLU A 3 -0.93 -9.54 15.21
C GLU A 3 -1.01 -8.30 14.32
N LYS A 4 -1.64 -8.44 13.14
CA LYS A 4 -1.79 -7.31 12.19
C LYS A 4 -2.79 -6.28 12.72
N TYR A 5 -3.84 -6.72 13.40
CA TYR A 5 -4.76 -5.81 14.06
C TYR A 5 -4.06 -5.00 15.16
N GLN A 6 -3.16 -5.64 15.94
CA GLN A 6 -2.39 -4.94 16.96
C GLN A 6 -1.44 -3.90 16.34
N LEU A 7 -0.79 -4.21 15.22
CA LEU A 7 0.00 -3.22 14.48
C LEU A 7 -0.85 -2.03 14.06
N TYR A 8 -2.05 -2.28 13.54
CA TYR A 8 -3.00 -1.24 13.16
C TYR A 8 -3.36 -0.34 14.36
N LEU A 9 -3.65 -0.92 15.52
CA LEU A 9 -4.00 -0.15 16.70
C LEU A 9 -2.87 0.77 17.15
N GLN A 10 -1.62 0.38 16.90
CA GLN A 10 -0.42 1.12 17.32
C GLN A 10 -0.03 2.25 16.37
N LEU A 11 -0.69 2.41 15.23
CA LEU A 11 -0.30 3.42 14.23
C LEU A 11 -0.47 4.87 14.69
N GLY A 12 -1.34 5.11 15.67
CA GLY A 12 -1.59 6.43 16.21
C GLY A 12 -2.72 7.18 15.51
N ASP A 13 -3.18 8.27 16.15
CA ASP A 13 -4.37 8.99 15.72
C ASP A 13 -4.27 9.61 14.33
N ASP A 14 -3.10 10.11 13.96
CA ASP A 14 -2.90 10.73 12.64
C ASP A 14 -3.15 9.75 11.51
N ILE A 15 -2.62 8.53 11.67
CA ILE A 15 -2.79 7.49 10.66
C ILE A 15 -4.21 6.94 10.70
N HIS A 16 -4.76 6.70 11.88
CA HIS A 16 -6.15 6.24 12.02
C HIS A 16 -7.13 7.19 11.34
N ARG A 17 -6.88 8.49 11.41
CA ARG A 17 -7.70 9.49 10.73
C ARG A 17 -7.63 9.35 9.22
N LYS A 18 -6.44 9.09 8.67
CA LYS A 18 -6.25 8.85 7.23
C LYS A 18 -6.90 7.57 6.75
N LEU A 19 -7.10 6.60 7.65
CA LEU A 19 -7.68 5.29 7.34
C LEU A 19 -9.16 5.19 7.76
N GLU A 20 -9.78 6.28 8.17
CA GLU A 20 -11.22 6.32 8.40
C GLU A 20 -11.96 5.84 7.15
N ARG A 21 -12.99 5.02 7.34
CA ARG A 21 -13.82 4.43 6.28
C ARG A 21 -13.11 3.36 5.45
N VAL A 22 -11.80 3.22 5.59
CA VAL A 22 -11.04 2.18 4.90
C VAL A 22 -11.01 0.91 5.73
N LEU A 23 -10.67 1.05 7.01
CA LEU A 23 -10.54 -0.06 7.95
C LEU A 23 -11.56 0.00 9.08
N SER A 24 -12.43 1.01 9.05
CA SER A 24 -13.38 1.28 10.12
C SER A 24 -14.63 1.92 9.55
N PRO A 25 -15.81 1.30 9.71
CA PRO A 25 -17.04 1.79 9.08
C PRO A 25 -17.61 3.06 9.76
N ASN A 26 -17.48 3.16 11.09
CA ASN A 26 -18.21 4.13 11.89
C ASN A 26 -17.32 4.96 12.81
N GLY A 27 -16.03 5.05 12.54
CA GLY A 27 -15.13 5.79 13.40
C GLY A 27 -13.69 5.71 12.97
N ARG A 28 -12.79 6.18 13.83
CA ARG A 28 -11.37 6.22 13.54
C ARG A 28 -10.69 4.86 13.62
N ILE A 29 -11.21 4.00 14.47
CA ILE A 29 -10.58 2.72 14.78
C ILE A 29 -11.59 1.60 14.60
N ALA A 30 -11.20 0.55 13.89
CA ALA A 30 -11.98 -0.67 13.80
C ALA A 30 -12.07 -1.30 15.20
N GLU A 31 -13.29 -1.62 15.65
CA GLU A 31 -13.54 -2.07 17.01
C GLU A 31 -12.93 -3.43 17.33
N ASN A 32 -12.75 -4.27 16.32
CA ASN A 32 -12.18 -5.60 16.47
C ASN A 32 -11.46 -6.05 15.20
N ALA A 33 -10.74 -7.16 15.29
CA ALA A 33 -9.95 -7.69 14.20
C ALA A 33 -10.81 -8.11 13.00
N GLU A 34 -12.01 -8.61 13.23
CA GLU A 34 -12.92 -9.06 12.17
C GLU A 34 -13.39 -7.87 11.33
N ILE A 35 -13.72 -6.76 11.95
CA ILE A 35 -14.11 -5.51 11.25
C ILE A 35 -12.93 -4.98 10.45
N PHE A 36 -11.75 -4.91 11.05
CA PHE A 36 -10.51 -4.51 10.39
C PHE A 36 -10.27 -5.35 9.12
N LEU A 37 -10.36 -6.67 9.25
CA LEU A 37 -10.17 -7.58 8.12
C LEU A 37 -11.27 -7.42 7.07
N GLY A 38 -12.52 -7.43 7.49
CA GLY A 38 -13.67 -7.39 6.58
C GLY A 38 -13.71 -6.15 5.70
N TYR A 39 -13.30 -5.00 6.23
CA TYR A 39 -13.18 -3.77 5.45
C TYR A 39 -11.88 -3.72 4.66
N GLY A 40 -10.78 -4.11 5.29
CA GLY A 40 -9.45 -4.00 4.68
C GLY A 40 -9.25 -4.87 3.44
N VAL A 41 -9.96 -5.98 3.31
CA VAL A 41 -9.81 -6.88 2.17
C VAL A 41 -10.63 -6.47 0.94
N GLN A 42 -11.43 -5.42 1.04
CA GLN A 42 -12.21 -4.93 -0.10
C GLN A 42 -11.29 -4.21 -1.09
N GLU A 43 -11.51 -4.45 -2.38
CA GLU A 43 -10.64 -3.93 -3.45
C GLU A 43 -10.42 -2.42 -3.36
N ASP A 44 -11.51 -1.65 -3.18
CA ASP A 44 -11.41 -0.19 -3.11
C ASP A 44 -10.62 0.27 -1.89
N ASN A 45 -10.75 -0.43 -0.77
CA ASN A 45 -10.06 -0.10 0.47
C ASN A 45 -8.57 -0.44 0.40
N ILE A 46 -8.23 -1.52 -0.28
CA ILE A 46 -6.82 -1.88 -0.57
C ILE A 46 -6.16 -0.78 -1.41
N ALA A 47 -6.85 -0.27 -2.41
CA ALA A 47 -6.33 0.80 -3.26
C ALA A 47 -6.11 2.09 -2.46
N VAL A 48 -7.04 2.46 -1.57
CA VAL A 48 -6.89 3.64 -0.73
C VAL A 48 -5.75 3.47 0.27
N LEU A 49 -5.63 2.30 0.88
CA LEU A 49 -4.52 2.02 1.81
C LEU A 49 -3.18 2.14 1.10
N TRP A 50 -3.07 1.62 -0.13
CA TRP A 50 -1.87 1.79 -0.95
C TRP A 50 -1.54 3.28 -1.15
N ASP A 51 -2.54 4.10 -1.48
CA ASP A 51 -2.36 5.54 -1.70
C ASP A 51 -1.86 6.25 -0.44
N VAL A 52 -2.39 5.89 0.73
CA VAL A 52 -1.96 6.49 2.02
C VAL A 52 -0.50 6.15 2.29
N ILE A 53 -0.08 4.92 2.05
CA ILE A 53 1.31 4.49 2.24
C ILE A 53 2.23 5.22 1.26
N ALA A 54 1.87 5.28 -0.02
CA ALA A 54 2.65 5.96 -1.04
C ALA A 54 2.84 7.45 -0.73
N ALA A 55 1.76 8.13 -0.30
CA ALA A 55 1.83 9.52 0.12
C ALA A 55 2.76 9.70 1.32
N GLY A 56 2.74 8.76 2.26
CA GLY A 56 3.65 8.78 3.42
C GLY A 56 5.11 8.73 3.00
N TYR A 57 5.47 7.85 2.08
CA TYR A 57 6.82 7.77 1.54
C TYR A 57 7.21 9.04 0.77
N GLN A 58 6.29 9.60 -0.03
CA GLN A 58 6.56 10.84 -0.78
C GLN A 58 6.76 12.04 0.14
N ASN A 59 6.09 12.06 1.28
CA ASN A 59 6.18 13.15 2.27
C ASN A 59 7.24 12.89 3.34
N LEU A 60 8.04 11.84 3.19
CA LEU A 60 9.12 11.45 4.11
C LEU A 60 8.64 11.33 5.56
N GLU A 61 7.47 10.70 5.75
CA GLU A 61 6.91 10.44 7.07
C GLU A 61 7.69 9.38 7.83
N ASN A 62 7.31 9.11 9.08
CA ASN A 62 7.98 8.16 9.97
C ASN A 62 8.14 6.78 9.33
N ALA A 63 9.39 6.35 9.13
CA ALA A 63 9.71 5.09 8.45
C ALA A 63 9.18 3.86 9.20
N GLY A 64 9.21 3.89 10.54
CA GLY A 64 8.69 2.78 11.35
C GLY A 64 7.19 2.57 11.14
N LYS A 65 6.41 3.65 11.14
CA LYS A 65 4.97 3.58 10.87
C LYS A 65 4.69 3.15 9.44
N LEU A 66 5.46 3.62 8.47
CA LEU A 66 5.32 3.21 7.07
C LEU A 66 5.61 1.73 6.89
N ASN A 67 6.60 1.19 7.58
CA ASN A 67 6.87 -0.24 7.57
C ASN A 67 5.70 -1.04 8.14
N ASP A 68 5.13 -0.59 9.25
CA ASP A 68 3.98 -1.26 9.87
C ASP A 68 2.75 -1.21 8.95
N MET A 69 2.50 -0.07 8.32
CA MET A 69 1.41 0.05 7.35
C MET A 69 1.62 -0.86 6.13
N THR A 70 2.86 -0.99 5.67
CA THR A 70 3.21 -1.88 4.56
C THR A 70 2.98 -3.34 4.93
N GLU A 71 3.33 -3.75 6.15
CA GLU A 71 3.02 -5.10 6.63
C GLU A 71 1.51 -5.36 6.67
N ILE A 72 0.73 -4.39 7.15
CA ILE A 72 -0.73 -4.48 7.17
C ILE A 72 -1.27 -4.61 5.75
N PHE A 73 -0.78 -3.76 4.84
CA PHE A 73 -1.18 -3.80 3.44
C PHE A 73 -0.89 -5.17 2.81
N ASN A 74 0.31 -5.69 2.99
CA ASN A 74 0.69 -6.98 2.43
C ASN A 74 -0.21 -8.10 2.94
N TYR A 75 -0.52 -8.09 4.23
CA TYR A 75 -1.43 -9.07 4.81
C TYR A 75 -2.83 -9.00 4.18
N LEU A 76 -3.41 -7.81 4.13
CA LEU A 76 -4.75 -7.60 3.56
C LEU A 76 -4.78 -7.91 2.07
N PHE A 77 -3.73 -7.56 1.35
CA PHE A 77 -3.58 -7.86 -0.07
C PHE A 77 -3.55 -9.36 -0.32
N GLU A 78 -2.79 -10.12 0.47
CA GLU A 78 -2.73 -11.58 0.32
C GLU A 78 -4.07 -12.25 0.63
N VAL A 79 -4.80 -11.76 1.65
CA VAL A 79 -6.15 -12.28 1.92
C VAL A 79 -7.09 -11.94 0.77
N HIS A 80 -7.01 -10.70 0.26
CA HIS A 80 -7.83 -10.27 -0.89
C HIS A 80 -7.59 -11.17 -2.12
N LYS A 81 -6.34 -11.53 -2.40
CA LYS A 81 -6.00 -12.44 -3.50
C LYS A 81 -6.72 -13.78 -3.39
N ILE A 82 -6.84 -14.30 -2.17
CA ILE A 82 -7.49 -15.60 -1.93
C ILE A 82 -8.99 -15.52 -2.19
N ILE A 83 -9.64 -14.42 -1.78
CA ILE A 83 -11.10 -14.32 -1.83
C ILE A 83 -11.62 -13.64 -3.11
N SER A 84 -10.76 -13.01 -3.89
CA SER A 84 -11.16 -12.29 -5.09
C SER A 84 -11.38 -13.25 -6.26
N PHE A 85 -12.44 -12.99 -7.03
CA PHE A 85 -12.67 -13.68 -8.31
C PHE A 85 -11.77 -13.14 -9.42
N LYS A 86 -11.19 -11.97 -9.24
CA LYS A 86 -10.28 -11.34 -10.19
C LYS A 86 -8.85 -11.75 -9.90
N LYS A 87 -8.03 -11.91 -10.93
CA LYS A 87 -6.61 -12.16 -10.77
C LYS A 87 -5.92 -10.84 -10.39
N ILE A 88 -5.47 -10.73 -9.14
CA ILE A 88 -4.73 -9.58 -8.64
C ILE A 88 -3.29 -10.00 -8.33
N THR A 89 -2.32 -9.21 -8.77
CA THR A 89 -0.89 -9.53 -8.60
C THR A 89 -0.09 -8.26 -8.34
N TYR A 90 0.99 -8.39 -7.56
CA TYR A 90 1.97 -7.30 -7.43
C TYR A 90 2.69 -7.05 -8.74
N THR A 91 3.07 -5.78 -8.96
CA THR A 91 4.02 -5.41 -9.98
C THR A 91 5.31 -4.96 -9.29
N MET A 92 6.39 -5.69 -9.54
CA MET A 92 7.69 -5.44 -8.93
C MET A 92 8.72 -5.25 -10.03
N PRO A 93 9.10 -4.00 -10.34
CA PRO A 93 10.16 -3.75 -11.32
C PRO A 93 11.50 -4.29 -10.84
N GLU A 94 12.37 -4.61 -11.76
CA GLU A 94 13.73 -5.05 -11.46
C GLU A 94 14.65 -3.85 -11.25
N ILE A 95 15.57 -3.98 -10.32
CA ILE A 95 16.63 -2.98 -10.13
C ILE A 95 17.50 -2.94 -11.38
N GLY A 96 17.77 -1.75 -11.89
CA GLY A 96 18.49 -1.54 -13.13
C GLY A 96 17.59 -1.38 -14.36
N GLU A 97 16.28 -1.68 -14.21
CA GLU A 97 15.31 -1.43 -15.27
C GLU A 97 15.20 0.06 -15.52
N GLU A 98 15.02 0.46 -16.77
CA GLU A 98 14.82 1.86 -17.11
C GLU A 98 13.48 2.35 -16.63
N PHE A 99 13.45 3.54 -16.01
CA PHE A 99 12.20 4.16 -15.55
C PHE A 99 11.28 4.45 -16.74
N ASP A 100 10.03 4.01 -16.64
CA ASP A 100 8.97 4.25 -17.62
C ASP A 100 7.75 4.77 -16.88
N GLU A 101 7.40 6.04 -17.11
CA GLU A 101 6.28 6.71 -16.43
C GLU A 101 4.92 6.05 -16.69
N ARG A 102 4.80 5.22 -17.72
CA ARG A 102 3.58 4.46 -17.98
C ARG A 102 3.41 3.30 -17.01
N LYS A 103 4.51 2.81 -16.44
CA LYS A 103 4.54 1.64 -15.54
C LYS A 103 4.89 1.99 -14.11
N HIS A 104 5.64 3.07 -13.90
CA HIS A 104 6.25 3.41 -12.62
C HIS A 104 5.89 4.82 -12.18
N SER A 105 5.93 5.05 -10.86
CA SER A 105 5.84 6.38 -10.26
C SER A 105 7.17 6.70 -9.59
N ARG A 106 7.67 7.94 -9.77
CA ARG A 106 8.93 8.36 -9.17
C ARG A 106 8.74 8.81 -7.72
N ALA A 107 9.60 8.31 -6.84
CA ALA A 107 9.68 8.80 -5.47
C ALA A 107 10.34 10.18 -5.44
N SER A 108 10.02 10.97 -4.40
CA SER A 108 10.64 12.27 -4.16
C SER A 108 12.15 12.14 -4.11
N GLY A 109 12.85 13.07 -4.74
CA GLY A 109 14.31 13.06 -4.81
C GLY A 109 14.89 12.24 -5.96
N SER A 110 14.02 11.58 -6.75
CA SER A 110 14.47 10.85 -7.94
C SER A 110 14.84 11.77 -9.08
N ASP A 111 15.74 11.31 -9.96
CA ASP A 111 15.96 11.93 -11.26
C ASP A 111 14.73 11.73 -12.16
N ALA A 112 14.55 12.63 -13.13
CA ALA A 112 13.42 12.56 -14.06
C ALA A 112 13.50 11.36 -15.00
N THR A 113 14.72 10.95 -15.34
CA THR A 113 15.02 9.80 -16.20
C THR A 113 16.17 9.01 -15.60
N GLY A 114 16.31 7.77 -15.98
CA GLY A 114 17.40 6.92 -15.52
C GLY A 114 16.91 5.52 -15.16
N GLU A 115 17.71 4.85 -14.36
CA GLU A 115 17.43 3.47 -13.95
C GLU A 115 16.78 3.40 -12.56
N ILE A 116 15.96 2.40 -12.35
CA ILE A 116 15.39 2.12 -11.04
C ILE A 116 16.49 1.56 -10.15
N VAL A 117 16.78 2.27 -9.05
CA VAL A 117 17.78 1.84 -8.08
C VAL A 117 17.16 1.25 -6.82
N LYS A 118 15.88 1.52 -6.58
CA LYS A 118 15.15 0.97 -5.43
C LYS A 118 13.66 0.97 -5.71
N VAL A 119 12.96 -0.08 -5.30
CA VAL A 119 11.50 -0.13 -5.26
C VAL A 119 11.07 0.23 -3.85
N ILE A 120 10.39 1.36 -3.72
CA ILE A 120 9.90 1.86 -2.43
C ILE A 120 8.63 1.10 -2.03
N LEU A 121 7.70 0.97 -2.96
CA LEU A 121 6.43 0.28 -2.75
C LEU A 121 6.03 -0.42 -4.05
N PRO A 122 5.82 -1.74 -4.03
CA PRO A 122 5.32 -2.43 -5.21
C PRO A 122 3.95 -1.90 -5.63
N GLY A 123 3.71 -1.88 -6.93
CA GLY A 123 2.38 -1.63 -7.45
C GLY A 123 1.57 -2.90 -7.52
N PHE A 124 0.38 -2.83 -8.09
CA PHE A 124 -0.40 -4.03 -8.38
C PHE A 124 -1.29 -3.84 -9.59
N LYS A 125 -1.66 -4.96 -10.18
CA LYS A 125 -2.56 -5.01 -11.34
C LYS A 125 -3.69 -6.00 -11.10
N ILE A 126 -4.80 -5.76 -11.78
CA ILE A 126 -5.94 -6.68 -11.83
C ILE A 126 -6.04 -7.16 -13.26
N GLY A 127 -5.87 -8.46 -13.48
CA GLY A 127 -5.70 -9.01 -14.83
C GLY A 127 -4.47 -8.37 -15.47
N ASN A 128 -4.65 -7.71 -16.61
CA ASN A 128 -3.56 -7.01 -17.32
C ASN A 128 -3.56 -5.49 -17.06
N ASN A 129 -4.46 -4.99 -16.20
CA ASN A 129 -4.62 -3.57 -15.96
C ASN A 129 -3.87 -3.13 -14.72
N ILE A 130 -2.93 -2.21 -14.86
CA ILE A 130 -2.20 -1.61 -13.73
C ILE A 130 -3.19 -0.74 -12.94
N GLN A 131 -3.37 -1.07 -11.66
CA GLN A 131 -4.19 -0.28 -10.73
C GLN A 131 -3.35 0.74 -9.98
N LYS A 132 -2.16 0.34 -9.53
CA LYS A 132 -1.19 1.21 -8.88
C LYS A 132 0.18 0.93 -9.48
N LYS A 133 0.83 2.00 -9.95
CA LYS A 133 2.21 1.91 -10.47
C LYS A 133 3.17 1.76 -9.29
N ALA A 134 4.16 0.89 -9.42
CA ALA A 134 5.19 0.76 -8.38
C ALA A 134 5.86 2.12 -8.13
N LEU A 135 6.06 2.46 -6.86
CA LEU A 135 6.77 3.67 -6.45
C LEU A 135 8.26 3.35 -6.38
N VAL A 136 9.05 4.03 -7.18
CA VAL A 136 10.47 3.71 -7.37
C VAL A 136 11.37 4.93 -7.19
N TYR A 137 12.61 4.68 -6.79
CA TYR A 137 13.66 5.69 -6.75
C TYR A 137 14.53 5.55 -7.99
N VAL A 138 14.74 6.64 -8.70
CA VAL A 138 15.40 6.68 -10.01
C VAL A 138 16.68 7.53 -9.94
N LYS A 139 17.74 7.01 -10.54
CA LYS A 139 18.99 7.75 -10.72
C LYS A 139 19.55 7.59 -12.12
#